data_36106cbc5de0c14160847c70f625ce74
#
_entry.id   36106cbc5de0c14160847c70f625ce74
#
_cell.length_a   1.000
_cell.length_b   1.000
_cell.length_c   1.000
_cell.angle_alpha   90.00
_cell.angle_beta   90.00
_cell.angle_gamma   90.00
#
_symmetry.space_group_name_H-M   'P 1'
#
loop_
_entity.id
_entity.type
_entity.pdbx_description
1 polymer ?
#
loop_
_entity_poly.entity_id
_entity_poly.type
_entity_poly.pdbx_seq_one_letter_code
_entity_poly.pdbx_strand_id
1 'polypeptide(L)'
;MARRVAAAILAAALLLPTAGCGDLSRDELNRGVESLSALAAQGELIASGVARDATKATYARVMAKTLGGQAEHEAEKLADAESSPEVKEERNAAVQVAGELADLFSELQTFAGDEHHGALVQKHMGEVKEQADALVVRLSGEAP
;
A
#
# COMPACT_ATOMS: atom_id res chain seq x y z
N MET A 1 -25.03 36.29 54.65
CA MET A 1 -23.72 35.69 54.36
C MET A 1 -23.79 34.98 53.00
N ALA A 2 -23.31 35.63 51.97
CA ALA A 2 -23.36 35.13 50.58
C ALA A 2 -21.99 34.55 50.22
N ARG A 3 -21.92 33.25 50.04
CA ARG A 3 -20.72 32.57 49.47
C ARG A 3 -20.84 32.53 47.97
N ARG A 4 -20.08 33.37 47.31
CA ARG A 4 -19.85 33.35 45.87
C ARG A 4 -18.91 32.18 45.56
N VAL A 5 -19.43 31.16 44.92
CA VAL A 5 -18.64 30.07 44.32
C VAL A 5 -18.26 30.53 42.91
N ALA A 6 -17.01 30.90 42.74
CA ALA A 6 -16.45 31.21 41.41
C ALA A 6 -16.24 29.87 40.68
N ALA A 7 -17.02 29.63 39.64
CA ALA A 7 -16.81 28.53 38.70
C ALA A 7 -15.66 28.90 37.75
N ALA A 8 -14.49 28.33 37.97
CA ALA A 8 -13.39 28.39 37.03
C ALA A 8 -13.71 27.44 35.87
N ILE A 9 -14.12 28.02 34.76
CA ILE A 9 -14.24 27.27 33.48
C ILE A 9 -12.84 27.08 32.95
N LEU A 10 -12.33 25.86 33.12
CA LEU A 10 -11.09 25.41 32.52
C LEU A 10 -11.38 25.16 31.03
N ALA A 11 -11.04 26.12 30.18
CA ALA A 11 -11.03 25.93 28.73
C ALA A 11 -9.89 24.98 28.38
N ALA A 12 -10.19 23.68 28.34
CA ALA A 12 -9.32 22.68 27.72
C ALA A 12 -9.31 22.95 26.21
N ALA A 13 -8.33 23.69 25.75
CA ALA A 13 -8.02 23.82 24.35
C ALA A 13 -7.66 22.41 23.86
N LEU A 14 -8.61 21.75 23.19
CA LEU A 14 -8.38 20.57 22.37
C LEU A 14 -7.43 21.00 21.25
N LEU A 15 -6.15 20.76 21.47
CA LEU A 15 -5.15 20.67 20.42
C LEU A 15 -5.51 19.45 19.59
N LEU A 16 -6.46 19.61 18.67
CA LEU A 16 -6.61 18.69 17.55
C LEU A 16 -5.26 18.73 16.82
N PRO A 17 -4.57 17.60 16.67
CA PRO A 17 -3.48 17.54 15.71
C PRO A 17 -4.12 17.86 14.36
N THR A 18 -3.88 19.07 13.87
CA THR A 18 -4.08 19.36 12.46
C THR A 18 -3.19 18.35 11.77
N ALA A 19 -3.82 17.30 11.19
CA ALA A 19 -3.17 16.49 10.18
C ALA A 19 -2.69 17.51 9.14
N GLY A 20 -1.41 17.86 9.24
CA GLY A 20 -0.82 18.84 8.37
C GLY A 20 -1.00 18.34 6.96
N CYS A 21 -1.61 19.14 6.11
CA CYS A 21 -1.37 19.09 4.67
C CYS A 21 0.10 19.47 4.47
N GLY A 22 0.99 18.56 4.81
CA GLY A 22 2.40 18.64 4.47
C GLY A 22 2.60 17.81 3.20
N ASP A 23 3.47 18.29 2.31
CA ASP A 23 3.89 17.53 1.16
C ASP A 23 4.39 16.15 1.61
N LEU A 24 4.05 15.10 0.83
CA LEU A 24 4.52 13.75 1.05
C LEU A 24 6.06 13.75 1.13
N SER A 25 6.57 13.40 2.30
CA SER A 25 8.01 13.34 2.50
C SER A 25 8.62 12.08 1.83
N ARG A 26 9.92 12.15 1.55
CA ARG A 26 10.67 11.01 1.01
C ARG A 26 10.55 9.76 1.91
N ASP A 27 10.59 9.93 3.23
CA ASP A 27 10.50 8.83 4.19
C ASP A 27 9.09 8.21 4.25
N GLU A 28 8.04 9.01 4.07
CA GLU A 28 6.66 8.51 4.00
C GLU A 28 6.43 7.77 2.69
N LEU A 29 6.94 8.29 1.58
CA LEU A 29 6.90 7.61 0.29
C LEU A 29 7.66 6.28 0.34
N ASN A 30 8.87 6.27 0.93
CA ASN A 30 9.66 5.05 1.07
C ASN A 30 8.88 3.96 1.83
N ARG A 31 8.26 4.31 2.96
CA ARG A 31 7.43 3.37 3.73
C ARG A 31 6.23 2.85 2.93
N GLY A 32 5.60 3.71 2.12
CA GLY A 32 4.52 3.31 1.21
C GLY A 32 5.01 2.28 0.18
N VAL A 33 6.16 2.52 -0.43
CA VAL A 33 6.76 1.61 -1.42
C VAL A 33 7.21 0.29 -0.79
N GLU A 34 7.78 0.31 0.41
CA GLU A 34 8.10 -0.90 1.17
C GLU A 34 6.84 -1.74 1.45
N SER A 35 5.71 -1.08 1.76
CA SER A 35 4.42 -1.75 1.93
C SER A 35 3.97 -2.41 0.62
N LEU A 36 4.12 -1.74 -0.53
CA LEU A 36 3.80 -2.29 -1.85
C LEU A 36 4.68 -3.51 -2.20
N SER A 37 5.98 -3.45 -1.92
CA SER A 37 6.88 -4.61 -2.07
C SER A 37 6.44 -5.80 -1.22
N ALA A 38 6.03 -5.56 0.03
CA ALA A 38 5.51 -6.60 0.91
C ALA A 38 4.19 -7.19 0.40
N LEU A 39 3.29 -6.37 -0.15
CA LEU A 39 2.04 -6.84 -0.78
C LEU A 39 2.33 -7.71 -2.01
N ALA A 40 3.28 -7.29 -2.87
CA ALA A 40 3.70 -8.06 -4.03
C ALA A 40 4.26 -9.44 -3.64
N ALA A 41 5.11 -9.50 -2.61
CA ALA A 41 5.66 -10.76 -2.10
C ALA A 41 4.57 -11.70 -1.56
N GLN A 42 3.57 -11.17 -0.87
CA GLN A 42 2.41 -11.95 -0.39
C GLN A 42 1.57 -12.46 -1.57
N GLY A 43 1.33 -11.60 -2.57
CA GLY A 43 0.62 -11.96 -3.79
C GLY A 43 1.33 -13.07 -4.57
N GLU A 44 2.64 -12.96 -4.74
CA GLU A 44 3.49 -13.97 -5.37
C GLU A 44 3.37 -15.33 -4.67
N LEU A 45 3.41 -15.34 -3.33
CA LEU A 45 3.27 -16.57 -2.55
C LEU A 45 1.91 -17.24 -2.75
N ILE A 46 0.82 -16.47 -2.75
CA ILE A 46 -0.53 -16.99 -2.96
C ILE A 46 -0.68 -17.52 -4.38
N ALA A 47 -0.24 -16.75 -5.39
CA ALA A 47 -0.28 -17.14 -6.80
C ALA A 47 0.55 -18.41 -7.06
N SER A 48 1.73 -18.54 -6.44
CA SER A 48 2.54 -19.74 -6.46
C SER A 48 1.82 -20.96 -5.87
N GLY A 49 1.04 -20.74 -4.79
CA GLY A 49 0.20 -21.77 -4.20
C GLY A 49 -0.93 -22.23 -5.14
N VAL A 50 -1.55 -21.30 -5.87
CA VAL A 50 -2.57 -21.59 -6.89
C VAL A 50 -1.93 -22.35 -8.07
N ALA A 51 -0.80 -21.87 -8.58
CA ALA A 51 -0.08 -22.48 -9.70
C ALA A 51 0.32 -23.95 -9.47
N ARG A 52 0.48 -24.35 -8.21
CA ARG A 52 0.85 -25.72 -7.81
C ARG A 52 -0.32 -26.55 -7.25
N ASP A 53 -1.53 -26.05 -7.35
CA ASP A 53 -2.74 -26.64 -6.71
C ASP A 53 -2.55 -26.88 -5.19
N ALA A 54 -1.68 -26.12 -4.56
CA ALA A 54 -1.38 -26.23 -3.13
C ALA A 54 -2.26 -25.31 -2.25
N THR A 55 -2.98 -24.37 -2.87
CA THR A 55 -3.83 -23.41 -2.19
C THR A 55 -5.28 -23.56 -2.64
N LYS A 56 -6.20 -23.68 -1.66
CA LYS A 56 -7.63 -23.76 -1.97
C LYS A 56 -8.12 -22.46 -2.61
N ALA A 57 -8.87 -22.57 -3.71
CA ALA A 57 -9.42 -21.44 -4.45
C ALA A 57 -10.19 -20.42 -3.56
N THR A 58 -10.94 -20.90 -2.58
CA THR A 58 -11.66 -20.03 -1.64
C THR A 58 -10.69 -19.17 -0.81
N TYR A 59 -9.60 -19.76 -0.32
CA TYR A 59 -8.59 -19.04 0.45
C TYR A 59 -7.87 -18.01 -0.45
N ALA A 60 -7.41 -18.43 -1.64
CA ALA A 60 -6.75 -17.54 -2.59
C ALA A 60 -7.64 -16.35 -2.95
N ARG A 61 -8.95 -16.58 -3.20
CA ARG A 61 -9.92 -15.52 -3.50
C ARG A 61 -10.09 -14.52 -2.35
N VAL A 62 -10.21 -14.99 -1.13
CA VAL A 62 -10.37 -14.12 0.04
C VAL A 62 -9.12 -13.29 0.28
N MET A 63 -7.95 -13.91 0.20
CA MET A 63 -6.68 -13.22 0.39
C MET A 63 -6.41 -12.22 -0.73
N ALA A 64 -6.63 -12.58 -1.99
CA ALA A 64 -6.50 -11.68 -3.12
C ALA A 64 -7.41 -10.46 -2.99
N LYS A 65 -8.67 -10.64 -2.58
CA LYS A 65 -9.58 -9.53 -2.30
C LYS A 65 -9.06 -8.61 -1.20
N THR A 66 -8.55 -9.15 -0.12
CA THR A 66 -8.04 -8.35 1.02
C THR A 66 -6.79 -7.56 0.62
N LEU A 67 -5.83 -8.21 -0.03
CA LEU A 67 -4.58 -7.57 -0.45
C LEU A 67 -4.80 -6.58 -1.60
N GLY A 68 -5.73 -6.87 -2.52
CA GLY A 68 -6.15 -5.95 -3.57
C GLY A 68 -6.73 -4.66 -3.00
N GLY A 69 -7.62 -4.75 -2.00
CA GLY A 69 -8.14 -3.55 -1.31
C GLY A 69 -7.06 -2.74 -0.59
N GLN A 70 -6.00 -3.39 -0.09
CA GLN A 70 -4.85 -2.67 0.48
C GLN A 70 -4.04 -1.97 -0.60
N ALA A 71 -3.80 -2.60 -1.75
CA ALA A 71 -3.10 -1.99 -2.87
C ALA A 71 -3.88 -0.79 -3.44
N GLU A 72 -5.20 -0.91 -3.62
CA GLU A 72 -6.08 0.18 -4.03
C GLU A 72 -6.00 1.36 -3.06
N HIS A 73 -6.08 1.08 -1.76
CA HIS A 73 -6.00 2.13 -0.74
C HIS A 73 -4.64 2.86 -0.76
N GLU A 74 -3.53 2.14 -0.91
CA GLU A 74 -2.22 2.78 -1.05
C GLU A 74 -2.11 3.57 -2.37
N ALA A 75 -2.69 3.09 -3.48
CA ALA A 75 -2.75 3.82 -4.73
C ALA A 75 -3.49 5.16 -4.57
N GLU A 76 -4.69 5.14 -3.98
CA GLU A 76 -5.48 6.34 -3.71
C GLU A 76 -4.73 7.32 -2.80
N LYS A 77 -4.20 6.82 -1.68
CA LYS A 77 -3.44 7.63 -0.73
C LYS A 77 -2.23 8.32 -1.37
N LEU A 78 -1.47 7.61 -2.20
CA LEU A 78 -0.32 8.16 -2.91
C LEU A 78 -0.75 9.12 -4.03
N ALA A 79 -1.86 8.85 -4.71
CA ALA A 79 -2.37 9.71 -5.77
C ALA A 79 -2.88 11.05 -5.23
N ASP A 80 -3.57 11.03 -4.08
CA ASP A 80 -4.15 12.21 -3.44
C ASP A 80 -3.12 13.05 -2.67
N ALA A 81 -1.95 12.47 -2.34
CA ALA A 81 -0.92 13.19 -1.60
C ALA A 81 -0.26 14.26 -2.48
N GLU A 82 -0.20 15.48 -1.97
CA GLU A 82 0.68 16.51 -2.53
C GLU A 82 2.14 16.06 -2.31
N SER A 83 2.98 16.24 -3.33
CA SER A 83 4.38 15.85 -3.25
C SER A 83 5.29 16.98 -3.66
N SER A 84 6.43 17.10 -2.99
CA SER A 84 7.47 18.02 -3.41
C SER A 84 7.96 17.64 -4.82
N PRO A 85 8.51 18.60 -5.60
CA PRO A 85 9.07 18.33 -6.92
C PRO A 85 10.15 17.23 -6.91
N GLU A 86 10.85 17.09 -5.78
CA GLU A 86 11.97 16.15 -5.59
C GLU A 86 11.55 14.67 -5.56
N VAL A 87 10.32 14.38 -5.14
CA VAL A 87 9.81 13.00 -5.02
C VAL A 87 8.60 12.72 -5.93
N LYS A 88 8.27 13.69 -6.78
CA LYS A 88 7.09 13.58 -7.65
C LYS A 88 7.17 12.43 -8.64
N GLU A 89 8.34 12.18 -9.19
CA GLU A 89 8.55 11.08 -10.14
C GLU A 89 8.42 9.73 -9.45
N GLU A 90 9.06 9.56 -8.30
CA GLU A 90 8.98 8.35 -7.50
C GLU A 90 7.56 8.10 -6.97
N ARG A 91 6.85 9.16 -6.56
CA ARG A 91 5.44 9.05 -6.17
C ARG A 91 4.58 8.53 -7.34
N ASN A 92 4.74 9.08 -8.53
CA ASN A 92 3.98 8.65 -9.70
C ASN A 92 4.29 7.18 -10.06
N ALA A 93 5.56 6.77 -9.97
CA ALA A 93 5.94 5.38 -10.16
C ALA A 93 5.34 4.47 -9.08
N ALA A 94 5.30 4.90 -7.83
CA ALA A 94 4.66 4.15 -6.75
C ALA A 94 3.14 4.00 -6.95
N VAL A 95 2.44 5.03 -7.43
CA VAL A 95 1.02 4.95 -7.81
C VAL A 95 0.80 3.91 -8.91
N GLN A 96 1.67 3.89 -9.92
CA GLN A 96 1.60 2.90 -10.99
C GLN A 96 1.78 1.47 -10.44
N VAL A 97 2.81 1.24 -9.62
CA VAL A 97 3.07 -0.06 -8.98
C VAL A 97 1.86 -0.51 -8.15
N ALA A 98 1.27 0.39 -7.37
CA ALA A 98 0.08 0.08 -6.57
C ALA A 98 -1.13 -0.29 -7.43
N GLY A 99 -1.36 0.40 -8.55
CA GLY A 99 -2.40 0.09 -9.51
C GLY A 99 -2.20 -1.28 -10.17
N GLU A 100 -0.98 -1.57 -10.62
CA GLU A 100 -0.63 -2.89 -11.20
C GLU A 100 -0.85 -4.03 -10.20
N LEU A 101 -0.52 -3.81 -8.91
CA LEU A 101 -0.80 -4.79 -7.86
C LEU A 101 -2.29 -5.01 -7.65
N ALA A 102 -3.09 -3.96 -7.63
CA ALA A 102 -4.54 -4.06 -7.50
C ALA A 102 -5.16 -4.88 -8.65
N ASP A 103 -4.72 -4.64 -9.87
CA ASP A 103 -5.15 -5.39 -11.06
C ASP A 103 -4.76 -6.88 -10.97
N LEU A 104 -3.53 -7.18 -10.58
CA LEU A 104 -3.06 -8.56 -10.41
C LEU A 104 -3.81 -9.30 -9.30
N PHE A 105 -4.14 -8.63 -8.20
CA PHE A 105 -4.99 -9.22 -7.16
C PHE A 105 -6.42 -9.46 -7.64
N SER A 106 -6.99 -8.57 -8.46
CA SER A 106 -8.29 -8.76 -9.08
C SER A 106 -8.29 -9.96 -10.02
N GLU A 107 -7.24 -10.13 -10.82
CA GLU A 107 -7.05 -11.31 -11.66
C GLU A 107 -6.95 -12.58 -10.82
N LEU A 108 -6.10 -12.59 -9.79
CA LEU A 108 -5.96 -13.73 -8.88
C LEU A 108 -7.27 -14.07 -8.15
N GLN A 109 -8.08 -13.08 -7.78
CA GLN A 109 -9.41 -13.29 -7.21
C GLN A 109 -10.34 -13.98 -8.20
N THR A 110 -10.32 -13.57 -9.46
CA THR A 110 -11.19 -14.09 -10.52
C THR A 110 -10.81 -15.54 -10.87
N PHE A 111 -9.54 -15.81 -11.01
CA PHE A 111 -8.98 -17.09 -11.45
C PHE A 111 -8.33 -17.92 -10.34
N ALA A 112 -8.83 -17.78 -9.12
CA ALA A 112 -8.24 -18.35 -7.91
C ALA A 112 -8.07 -19.89 -7.90
N GLY A 113 -8.70 -20.59 -8.82
CA GLY A 113 -8.60 -22.06 -8.96
C GLY A 113 -7.95 -22.50 -10.28
N ASP A 114 -7.35 -21.56 -11.03
CA ASP A 114 -6.73 -21.86 -12.33
C ASP A 114 -5.19 -21.83 -12.19
N GLU A 115 -4.56 -22.99 -12.32
CA GLU A 115 -3.10 -23.16 -12.18
C GLU A 115 -2.32 -22.33 -13.20
N HIS A 116 -2.82 -22.23 -14.44
CA HIS A 116 -2.15 -21.48 -15.51
C HIS A 116 -2.17 -19.97 -15.20
N HIS A 117 -3.32 -19.44 -14.80
CA HIS A 117 -3.42 -18.04 -14.37
C HIS A 117 -2.62 -17.78 -13.09
N GLY A 118 -2.62 -18.73 -12.15
CA GLY A 118 -1.77 -18.65 -10.97
C GLY A 118 -0.29 -18.47 -11.32
N ALA A 119 0.23 -19.23 -12.30
CA ALA A 119 1.62 -19.12 -12.75
C ALA A 119 1.92 -17.77 -13.44
N LEU A 120 0.98 -17.25 -14.26
CA LEU A 120 1.12 -15.94 -14.90
C LEU A 120 1.14 -14.82 -13.87
N VAL A 121 0.18 -14.81 -12.95
CA VAL A 121 0.10 -13.81 -11.88
C VAL A 121 1.33 -13.87 -10.98
N GLN A 122 1.82 -15.08 -10.64
CA GLN A 122 3.06 -15.23 -9.87
C GLN A 122 4.24 -14.52 -10.53
N LYS A 123 4.43 -14.73 -11.83
CA LYS A 123 5.51 -14.08 -12.59
C LYS A 123 5.38 -12.56 -12.56
N HIS A 124 4.20 -12.04 -12.85
CA HIS A 124 3.98 -10.59 -12.87
C HIS A 124 4.10 -9.95 -11.47
N MET A 125 3.65 -10.64 -10.41
CA MET A 125 3.87 -10.18 -9.03
C MET A 125 5.36 -10.06 -8.69
N GLY A 126 6.19 -11.00 -9.16
CA GLY A 126 7.64 -10.91 -9.02
C GLY A 126 8.22 -9.70 -9.74
N GLU A 127 7.79 -9.42 -10.97
CA GLU A 127 8.22 -8.26 -11.75
C GLU A 127 7.82 -6.94 -11.07
N VAL A 128 6.60 -6.84 -10.55
CA VAL A 128 6.13 -5.65 -9.81
C VAL A 128 6.86 -5.49 -8.49
N LYS A 129 7.17 -6.59 -7.81
CA LYS A 129 8.01 -6.57 -6.61
C LYS A 129 9.40 -5.99 -6.90
N GLU A 130 10.04 -6.42 -7.98
CA GLU A 130 11.34 -5.88 -8.40
C GLU A 130 11.27 -4.37 -8.69
N GLN A 131 10.18 -3.90 -9.30
CA GLN A 131 9.96 -2.45 -9.52
C GLN A 131 9.82 -1.71 -8.18
N ALA A 132 9.06 -2.23 -7.23
CA ALA A 132 8.93 -1.65 -5.89
C ALA A 132 10.28 -1.61 -5.16
N ASP A 133 11.04 -2.71 -5.17
CA ASP A 133 12.37 -2.78 -4.54
C ASP A 133 13.34 -1.77 -5.16
N ALA A 134 13.32 -1.59 -6.47
CA ALA A 134 14.12 -0.57 -7.16
C ALA A 134 13.72 0.86 -6.77
N LEU A 135 12.44 1.11 -6.48
CA LEU A 135 11.98 2.39 -5.95
C LEU A 135 12.49 2.62 -4.52
N VAL A 136 12.45 1.60 -3.65
CA VAL A 136 13.01 1.68 -2.29
C VAL A 136 14.48 2.07 -2.34
N VAL A 137 15.29 1.43 -3.19
CA VAL A 137 16.72 1.75 -3.33
C VAL A 137 16.92 3.21 -3.78
N ARG A 138 16.13 3.71 -4.72
CA ARG A 138 16.20 5.12 -5.15
C ARG A 138 15.82 6.09 -4.02
N LEU A 139 14.80 5.75 -3.24
CA LEU A 139 14.31 6.59 -2.14
C LEU A 139 15.24 6.58 -0.93
N SER A 140 15.89 5.47 -0.63
CA SER A 140 16.86 5.38 0.47
C SER A 140 18.17 6.13 0.18
N GLY A 141 18.43 6.47 -1.08
CA GLY A 141 19.69 7.13 -1.49
C GLY A 141 20.90 6.20 -1.45
N GLU A 142 20.68 4.92 -1.28
CA GLU A 142 21.72 3.90 -1.43
C GLU A 142 21.99 3.72 -2.91
N ALA A 143 23.12 4.25 -3.38
CA ALA A 143 23.60 3.97 -4.72
C ALA A 143 23.96 2.47 -4.83
N PRO A 144 23.64 1.82 -5.97
CA PRO A 144 23.98 0.41 -6.19
C PRO A 144 25.48 0.18 -6.21
#